data_cccd7d2929f84725643a729cec248845
#
_entry.id   cccd7d2929f84725643a729cec248845
#
_cell.length_a   1.000
_cell.length_b   1.000
_cell.length_c   1.000
_cell.angle_alpha   90.00
_cell.angle_beta   90.00
_cell.angle_gamma   90.00
#
_symmetry.space_group_name_H-M   'P 1'
#
loop_
_entity.id
_entity.type
_entity.pdbx_description
1 polymer ?
#
loop_
_entity_poly.entity_id
_entity_poly.type
_entity_poly.pdbx_seq_one_letter_code
_entity_poly.pdbx_strand_id
1 'polypeptide(L)'
;MRPELDLAVTGGTIVRGEGRAALDIGVHEGRIVALAEPGRLPSARETVDARGLLVLPGIVDSHFHCRAPDHPEREDFDSGTAAAAAGGVTTLLEMPISDPACATPEVLAQRMALARSQARIDVGLFAAPGDLDAPRLQEMAAAGAVAFKLMMHGAPPGRESSFRGLALTENRDVYRALELVRETGLLLAVHCEDQGLIDLFEAREHAAGAAGPAAHLRSRPVVAEALGVARLGALNEAVGARVHVVHMTSARAVEYVRWFQARGQAMSAETTPAYLFGSEDDALRFGPFVKVNPPLRTLDDQAALWQGLRQGAIATIASDHAPFRGAEKAPGWSDIWAVGAGIPGVELTGPLLWDEALRGRVALEQVVRWTSEAPADLYGIGRRKGYLREGADADLVLLDPEAERELTATDFHSRSADAIRHVLGRRCRGAIVSVWSRGERVTEAGRVIGTPGRGRVVVPDALAGTAAVLEPEPNASAARAESAARAESEGAP
;
A
#
# COMPACT_ATOMS: atom_id res chain seq x y z
N MET A 1 6.83 14.12 -36.51
CA MET A 1 7.45 15.05 -35.54
C MET A 1 7.35 14.36 -34.17
N ARG A 2 8.41 14.43 -33.37
CA ARG A 2 8.29 14.00 -31.96
C ARG A 2 7.37 15.00 -31.24
N PRO A 3 6.45 14.55 -30.35
CA PRO A 3 5.59 15.48 -29.62
C PRO A 3 6.46 16.44 -28.79
N GLU A 4 5.98 17.66 -28.60
CA GLU A 4 6.58 18.61 -27.66
C GLU A 4 6.49 18.02 -26.23
N LEU A 5 7.57 18.06 -25.46
CA LEU A 5 7.56 17.55 -24.10
C LEU A 5 6.80 18.51 -23.16
N ASP A 6 5.97 17.94 -22.29
CA ASP A 6 5.35 18.72 -21.22
C ASP A 6 6.33 18.99 -20.09
N LEU A 7 7.17 17.97 -19.77
CA LEU A 7 8.15 18.03 -18.69
C LEU A 7 9.45 17.33 -19.13
N ALA A 8 10.58 17.94 -18.78
CA ALA A 8 11.89 17.32 -18.81
C ALA A 8 12.50 17.32 -17.40
N VAL A 9 12.94 16.16 -16.91
CA VAL A 9 13.75 16.03 -15.69
C VAL A 9 15.18 15.75 -16.11
N THR A 10 16.09 16.65 -15.77
CA THR A 10 17.44 16.64 -16.35
C THR A 10 18.55 16.59 -15.30
N GLY A 11 19.66 15.92 -15.64
CA GLY A 11 20.88 15.92 -14.85
C GLY A 11 20.86 15.05 -13.59
N GLY A 12 19.78 14.30 -13.35
CA GLY A 12 19.63 13.40 -12.21
C GLY A 12 20.24 12.01 -12.44
N THR A 13 20.35 11.24 -11.38
CA THR A 13 20.67 9.81 -11.45
C THR A 13 19.40 9.00 -11.30
N ILE A 14 18.95 8.36 -12.38
CA ILE A 14 17.80 7.44 -12.36
C ILE A 14 18.21 6.16 -11.64
N VAL A 15 17.36 5.68 -10.73
CA VAL A 15 17.53 4.41 -10.03
C VAL A 15 16.37 3.48 -10.38
N ARG A 16 16.71 2.28 -10.83
CA ARG A 16 15.78 1.20 -11.19
C ARG A 16 16.23 -0.08 -10.51
N GLY A 17 15.37 -1.08 -10.43
CA GLY A 17 15.72 -2.36 -9.83
C GLY A 17 16.89 -3.09 -10.51
N GLU A 18 17.15 -2.75 -11.77
CA GLU A 18 18.27 -3.29 -12.58
C GLU A 18 19.59 -2.49 -12.46
N GLY A 19 19.56 -1.27 -11.87
CA GLY A 19 20.76 -0.43 -11.73
C GLY A 19 20.48 1.07 -11.79
N ARG A 20 21.55 1.85 -11.83
CA ARG A 20 21.55 3.32 -11.91
C ARG A 20 22.08 3.81 -13.23
N ALA A 21 21.54 4.92 -13.72
CA ALA A 21 22.03 5.57 -14.93
C ALA A 21 21.86 7.09 -14.86
N ALA A 22 22.82 7.85 -15.41
CA ALA A 22 22.66 9.26 -15.66
C ALA A 22 21.88 9.44 -16.97
N LEU A 23 20.57 9.64 -16.86
CA LEU A 23 19.66 9.82 -17.99
C LEU A 23 18.68 10.95 -17.68
N ASP A 24 18.31 11.70 -18.72
CA ASP A 24 17.22 12.67 -18.67
C ASP A 24 15.89 11.99 -19.01
N ILE A 25 14.80 12.41 -18.36
CA ILE A 25 13.45 11.89 -18.57
C ILE A 25 12.61 12.91 -19.32
N GLY A 26 12.07 12.52 -20.49
CA GLY A 26 11.10 13.32 -21.24
C GLY A 26 9.69 12.78 -21.01
N VAL A 27 8.76 13.67 -20.67
CA VAL A 27 7.36 13.35 -20.37
C VAL A 27 6.44 14.08 -21.34
N HIS A 28 5.42 13.37 -21.83
CA HIS A 28 4.33 13.91 -22.64
C HIS A 28 3.01 13.23 -22.24
N GLU A 29 1.96 14.03 -22.03
CA GLU A 29 0.64 13.57 -21.58
C GLU A 29 0.68 12.62 -20.38
N GLY A 30 1.54 12.98 -19.40
CA GLY A 30 1.69 12.23 -18.15
C GLY A 30 2.46 10.92 -18.27
N ARG A 31 3.08 10.61 -19.42
CA ARG A 31 3.86 9.40 -19.67
C ARG A 31 5.31 9.70 -19.96
N ILE A 32 6.19 8.81 -19.56
CA ILE A 32 7.58 8.81 -19.98
C ILE A 32 7.62 8.41 -21.45
N VAL A 33 8.07 9.35 -22.31
CA VAL A 33 8.19 9.13 -23.77
C VAL A 33 9.64 9.06 -24.23
N ALA A 34 10.59 9.42 -23.37
CA ALA A 34 12.01 9.31 -23.67
C ALA A 34 12.83 9.15 -22.40
N LEU A 35 13.82 8.25 -22.45
CA LEU A 35 14.98 8.21 -21.57
C LEU A 35 16.20 8.46 -22.43
N ALA A 36 16.91 9.57 -22.21
CA ALA A 36 17.96 10.02 -23.10
C ALA A 36 19.26 10.32 -22.32
N GLU A 37 20.39 10.26 -23.02
CA GLU A 37 21.65 10.78 -22.47
C GLU A 37 21.51 12.26 -22.08
N PRO A 38 22.22 12.74 -21.06
CA PRO A 38 22.14 14.12 -20.59
C PRO A 38 22.26 15.15 -21.71
N GLY A 39 21.29 16.07 -21.75
CA GLY A 39 21.24 17.15 -22.75
C GLY A 39 20.79 16.73 -24.15
N ARG A 40 20.24 15.53 -24.33
CA ARG A 40 19.74 15.03 -25.62
C ARG A 40 18.20 15.12 -25.78
N LEU A 41 17.47 15.54 -24.75
CA LEU A 41 16.04 15.78 -24.88
C LEU A 41 15.75 17.03 -25.71
N PRO A 42 14.62 17.06 -26.45
CA PRO A 42 14.12 18.29 -27.04
C PRO A 42 13.65 19.26 -25.92
N SER A 43 13.34 20.50 -26.32
CA SER A 43 12.74 21.46 -25.38
C SER A 43 11.43 20.95 -24.79
N ALA A 44 11.18 21.31 -23.55
CA ALA A 44 9.95 21.00 -22.82
C ALA A 44 9.29 22.30 -22.31
N ARG A 45 8.01 22.25 -21.98
CA ARG A 45 7.28 23.37 -21.36
C ARG A 45 7.80 23.67 -19.97
N GLU A 46 8.08 22.62 -19.21
CA GLU A 46 8.70 22.68 -17.88
C GLU A 46 10.01 21.87 -17.89
N THR A 47 11.06 22.41 -17.28
CA THR A 47 12.31 21.67 -17.07
C THR A 47 12.66 21.69 -15.59
N VAL A 48 12.88 20.51 -15.03
CA VAL A 48 13.29 20.30 -13.65
C VAL A 48 14.76 19.92 -13.62
N ASP A 49 15.56 20.70 -12.93
CA ASP A 49 16.96 20.41 -12.68
C ASP A 49 17.09 19.42 -11.52
N ALA A 50 17.51 18.20 -11.82
CA ALA A 50 17.70 17.12 -10.86
C ALA A 50 19.20 16.86 -10.57
N ARG A 51 20.12 17.80 -10.88
CA ARG A 51 21.54 17.61 -10.60
C ARG A 51 21.80 17.38 -9.11
N GLY A 52 22.54 16.33 -8.80
CA GLY A 52 22.80 15.90 -7.42
C GLY A 52 21.67 15.07 -6.79
N LEU A 53 20.52 14.95 -7.46
CA LEU A 53 19.38 14.20 -6.97
C LEU A 53 19.33 12.77 -7.56
N LEU A 54 18.73 11.88 -6.80
CA LEU A 54 18.28 10.58 -7.28
C LEU A 54 16.84 10.71 -7.79
N VAL A 55 16.58 10.10 -8.95
CA VAL A 55 15.24 10.02 -9.53
C VAL A 55 14.77 8.57 -9.41
N LEU A 56 13.79 8.34 -8.56
CA LEU A 56 13.23 7.04 -8.25
C LEU A 56 11.85 6.90 -8.89
N PRO A 57 11.39 5.68 -9.24
CA PRO A 57 9.97 5.47 -9.53
C PRO A 57 9.15 5.74 -8.26
N GLY A 58 7.94 6.23 -8.43
CA GLY A 58 7.01 6.36 -7.33
C GLY A 58 6.72 5.02 -6.67
N ILE A 59 6.60 5.01 -5.35
CA ILE A 59 6.24 3.81 -4.59
C ILE A 59 4.83 3.37 -4.99
N VAL A 60 4.66 2.06 -5.18
CA VAL A 60 3.37 1.37 -5.29
C VAL A 60 3.09 0.68 -3.95
N ASP A 61 2.31 1.32 -3.11
CA ASP A 61 1.95 0.77 -1.81
C ASP A 61 0.78 -0.22 -1.96
N SER A 62 1.08 -1.50 -1.84
CA SER A 62 0.13 -2.59 -2.10
C SER A 62 -0.78 -2.94 -0.92
N HIS A 63 -0.66 -2.25 0.23
CA HIS A 63 -1.45 -2.55 1.42
C HIS A 63 -1.78 -1.28 2.21
N PHE A 64 -2.96 -0.72 1.96
CA PHE A 64 -3.41 0.53 2.56
C PHE A 64 -4.88 0.44 3.00
N HIS A 65 -5.23 1.06 4.13
CA HIS A 65 -6.60 1.14 4.64
C HIS A 65 -7.06 2.60 4.75
N CYS A 66 -7.93 3.03 3.84
CA CYS A 66 -8.45 4.39 3.78
C CYS A 66 -9.48 4.72 4.87
N ARG A 67 -10.09 3.76 5.53
CA ARG A 67 -11.13 3.95 6.55
C ARG A 67 -12.41 4.69 6.11
N ALA A 68 -12.50 5.21 4.91
CA ALA A 68 -13.74 5.77 4.37
C ALA A 68 -14.56 4.67 3.67
N PRO A 69 -15.89 4.75 3.68
CA PRO A 69 -16.72 5.85 4.20
C PRO A 69 -17.03 5.80 5.70
N ASP A 70 -16.72 4.71 6.39
CA ASP A 70 -17.17 4.42 7.78
C ASP A 70 -16.47 5.27 8.85
N HIS A 71 -15.17 5.55 8.69
CA HIS A 71 -14.36 6.31 9.65
C HIS A 71 -13.52 7.40 8.98
N PRO A 72 -14.14 8.37 8.26
CA PRO A 72 -13.40 9.41 7.56
C PRO A 72 -12.63 10.35 8.50
N GLU A 73 -12.98 10.37 9.79
CA GLU A 73 -12.25 11.12 10.82
C GLU A 73 -10.85 10.53 11.10
N ARG A 74 -10.64 9.24 10.82
CA ARG A 74 -9.34 8.57 10.93
C ARG A 74 -8.51 8.78 9.68
N GLU A 75 -9.14 8.57 8.51
CA GLU A 75 -8.56 8.76 7.19
C GLU A 75 -9.63 8.67 6.10
N ASP A 76 -9.50 9.44 5.02
CA ASP A 76 -10.26 9.30 3.79
C ASP A 76 -9.33 9.26 2.57
N PHE A 77 -9.86 9.16 1.34
CA PHE A 77 -9.01 9.12 0.16
C PHE A 77 -8.25 10.44 -0.06
N ASP A 78 -8.80 11.58 0.36
CA ASP A 78 -8.12 12.86 0.23
C ASP A 78 -6.90 12.93 1.16
N SER A 79 -7.10 12.76 2.46
CA SER A 79 -6.02 12.83 3.45
C SER A 79 -5.03 11.67 3.35
N GLY A 80 -5.53 10.44 3.12
CA GLY A 80 -4.66 9.27 2.99
C GLY A 80 -3.77 9.30 1.76
N THR A 81 -4.29 9.78 0.62
CA THR A 81 -3.46 9.96 -0.59
C THR A 81 -2.54 11.18 -0.50
N ALA A 82 -2.89 12.20 0.29
CA ALA A 82 -1.98 13.29 0.64
C ALA A 82 -0.80 12.77 1.47
N ALA A 83 -1.08 12.01 2.53
CA ALA A 83 -0.08 11.37 3.36
C ALA A 83 0.83 10.44 2.52
N ALA A 84 0.24 9.60 1.69
CA ALA A 84 0.96 8.71 0.79
C ALA A 84 1.92 9.46 -0.14
N ALA A 85 1.45 10.53 -0.79
CA ALA A 85 2.27 11.37 -1.66
C ALA A 85 3.45 12.00 -0.90
N ALA A 86 3.24 12.46 0.35
CA ALA A 86 4.30 12.99 1.19
C ALA A 86 5.38 11.95 1.53
N GLY A 87 5.02 10.66 1.58
CA GLY A 87 5.92 9.52 1.75
C GLY A 87 6.59 9.01 0.47
N GLY A 88 6.31 9.61 -0.70
CA GLY A 88 6.88 9.18 -1.99
C GLY A 88 6.03 8.12 -2.72
N VAL A 89 4.82 7.85 -2.25
CA VAL A 89 3.88 6.93 -2.88
C VAL A 89 3.13 7.67 -4.00
N THR A 90 2.99 7.03 -5.15
CA THR A 90 2.25 7.57 -6.31
C THR A 90 1.08 6.68 -6.71
N THR A 91 1.05 5.47 -6.19
CA THR A 91 -0.05 4.52 -6.41
C THR A 91 -0.34 3.76 -5.12
N LEU A 92 -1.59 3.74 -4.70
CA LEU A 92 -2.09 2.97 -3.56
C LEU A 92 -2.92 1.80 -4.04
N LEU A 93 -2.83 0.66 -3.34
CA LEU A 93 -3.80 -0.43 -3.47
C LEU A 93 -4.56 -0.56 -2.15
N GLU A 94 -5.82 -0.14 -2.17
CA GLU A 94 -6.65 0.00 -0.98
C GLU A 94 -7.38 -1.31 -0.66
N MET A 95 -7.25 -1.75 0.58
CA MET A 95 -7.81 -2.99 1.12
C MET A 95 -9.33 -2.91 1.29
N PRO A 96 -10.06 -4.05 1.21
CA PRO A 96 -11.52 -4.05 1.15
C PRO A 96 -12.22 -3.91 2.51
N ILE A 97 -11.47 -3.61 3.59
CA ILE A 97 -12.03 -3.43 4.94
C ILE A 97 -12.68 -2.04 5.06
N SER A 98 -14.00 -2.01 5.01
CA SER A 98 -14.84 -0.82 5.20
C SER A 98 -16.24 -1.26 5.62
N ASP A 99 -17.08 -0.36 6.05
CA ASP A 99 -18.48 -0.65 6.34
C ASP A 99 -19.41 0.04 5.32
N PRO A 100 -20.06 -0.73 4.44
CA PRO A 100 -19.95 -2.19 4.27
C PRO A 100 -18.60 -2.62 3.66
N ALA A 101 -18.19 -3.87 3.92
CA ALA A 101 -17.02 -4.48 3.31
C ALA A 101 -17.12 -4.50 1.78
N CYS A 102 -16.00 -4.29 1.07
CA CYS A 102 -15.96 -4.33 -0.40
C CYS A 102 -16.07 -5.77 -0.93
N ALA A 103 -17.23 -6.39 -0.68
CA ALA A 103 -17.55 -7.79 -0.94
C ALA A 103 -18.62 -7.99 -2.02
N THR A 104 -19.05 -6.92 -2.68
CA THR A 104 -20.02 -6.96 -3.79
C THR A 104 -19.64 -5.96 -4.89
N PRO A 105 -20.09 -6.18 -6.14
CA PRO A 105 -19.86 -5.26 -7.25
C PRO A 105 -20.32 -3.83 -6.98
N GLU A 106 -21.46 -3.68 -6.30
CA GLU A 106 -22.06 -2.38 -6.00
C GLU A 106 -21.17 -1.59 -5.01
N VAL A 107 -20.66 -2.24 -3.95
CA VAL A 107 -19.75 -1.61 -2.99
C VAL A 107 -18.42 -1.27 -3.65
N LEU A 108 -17.88 -2.15 -4.51
CA LEU A 108 -16.67 -1.87 -5.28
C LEU A 108 -16.85 -0.61 -6.16
N ALA A 109 -17.98 -0.51 -6.88
CA ALA A 109 -18.29 0.66 -7.72
C ALA A 109 -18.40 1.96 -6.89
N GLN A 110 -19.05 1.89 -5.72
CA GLN A 110 -19.15 3.05 -4.80
C GLN A 110 -17.78 3.50 -4.31
N ARG A 111 -16.89 2.56 -3.94
CA ARG A 111 -15.55 2.89 -3.49
C ARG A 111 -14.67 3.44 -4.62
N MET A 112 -14.81 2.92 -5.83
CA MET A 112 -14.14 3.49 -7.02
C MET A 112 -14.62 4.94 -7.28
N ALA A 113 -15.91 5.22 -7.14
CA ALA A 113 -16.44 6.56 -7.29
C ALA A 113 -15.91 7.52 -6.21
N LEU A 114 -15.82 7.04 -4.96
CA LEU A 114 -15.25 7.80 -3.84
C LEU A 114 -13.76 8.10 -4.08
N ALA A 115 -12.97 7.11 -4.49
CA ALA A 115 -11.57 7.29 -4.84
C ALA A 115 -11.39 8.32 -5.98
N ARG A 116 -12.20 8.23 -7.06
CA ARG A 116 -12.15 9.21 -8.16
C ARG A 116 -12.44 10.64 -7.74
N SER A 117 -13.33 10.82 -6.76
CA SER A 117 -13.72 12.18 -6.32
C SER A 117 -12.73 12.80 -5.33
N GLN A 118 -11.95 12.00 -4.61
CA GLN A 118 -11.14 12.49 -3.48
C GLN A 118 -9.64 12.27 -3.66
N ALA A 119 -9.21 11.21 -4.36
CA ALA A 119 -7.81 10.84 -4.37
C ALA A 119 -6.91 11.86 -5.06
N ARG A 120 -5.72 12.11 -4.49
CA ARG A 120 -4.67 12.99 -5.03
C ARG A 120 -3.64 12.25 -5.87
N ILE A 121 -3.47 10.94 -5.65
CA ILE A 121 -2.65 10.02 -6.44
C ILE A 121 -3.50 8.84 -6.90
N ASP A 122 -2.96 7.98 -7.71
CA ASP A 122 -3.71 6.88 -8.30
C ASP A 122 -4.01 5.76 -7.29
N VAL A 123 -5.20 5.14 -7.40
CA VAL A 123 -5.70 4.17 -6.42
C VAL A 123 -6.26 2.93 -7.13
N GLY A 124 -5.74 1.74 -6.83
CA GLY A 124 -6.38 0.46 -7.12
C GLY A 124 -7.17 -0.05 -5.92
N LEU A 125 -8.16 -0.90 -6.15
CA LEU A 125 -9.05 -1.37 -5.09
C LEU A 125 -9.06 -2.90 -5.04
N PHE A 126 -8.88 -3.44 -3.84
CA PHE A 126 -9.13 -4.85 -3.56
C PHE A 126 -10.63 -5.11 -3.39
N ALA A 127 -11.02 -6.34 -3.70
CA ALA A 127 -12.32 -6.89 -3.32
C ALA A 127 -12.17 -8.01 -2.28
N ALA A 128 -13.26 -8.34 -1.59
CA ALA A 128 -13.35 -9.52 -0.73
C ALA A 128 -14.05 -10.67 -1.48
N PRO A 129 -13.79 -11.96 -1.14
CA PRO A 129 -14.47 -13.09 -1.76
C PRO A 129 -16.00 -13.13 -1.51
N GLY A 130 -16.50 -12.33 -0.57
CA GLY A 130 -17.92 -12.20 -0.31
C GLY A 130 -18.58 -13.51 0.18
N ASP A 131 -19.77 -13.80 -0.34
CA ASP A 131 -20.53 -15.00 -0.01
C ASP A 131 -20.06 -16.22 -0.85
N LEU A 132 -18.85 -16.19 -1.43
CA LEU A 132 -18.26 -17.23 -2.30
C LEU A 132 -19.11 -17.53 -3.55
N ASP A 133 -19.69 -16.49 -4.13
CA ASP A 133 -20.52 -16.53 -5.33
C ASP A 133 -19.67 -16.28 -6.58
N ALA A 134 -19.52 -17.29 -7.44
CA ALA A 134 -18.65 -17.23 -8.62
C ALA A 134 -19.00 -16.08 -9.58
N PRO A 135 -20.26 -15.88 -10.02
CA PRO A 135 -20.67 -14.74 -10.84
C PRO A 135 -20.24 -13.38 -10.27
N ARG A 136 -20.43 -13.14 -8.98
CA ARG A 136 -20.07 -11.87 -8.34
C ARG A 136 -18.56 -11.63 -8.30
N LEU A 137 -17.76 -12.68 -8.03
CA LEU A 137 -16.30 -12.54 -8.09
C LEU A 137 -15.82 -12.19 -9.51
N GLN A 138 -16.39 -12.84 -10.53
CA GLN A 138 -16.08 -12.53 -11.93
C GLN A 138 -16.49 -11.09 -12.29
N GLU A 139 -17.65 -10.64 -11.83
CA GLU A 139 -18.11 -9.28 -12.05
C GLU A 139 -17.19 -8.24 -11.37
N MET A 140 -16.77 -8.47 -10.11
CA MET A 140 -15.81 -7.58 -9.44
C MET A 140 -14.44 -7.57 -10.12
N ALA A 141 -13.97 -8.72 -10.59
CA ALA A 141 -12.72 -8.82 -11.35
C ALA A 141 -12.83 -8.04 -12.68
N ALA A 142 -13.93 -8.21 -13.43
CA ALA A 142 -14.19 -7.50 -14.68
C ALA A 142 -14.39 -5.99 -14.46
N ALA A 143 -14.95 -5.58 -13.32
CA ALA A 143 -15.09 -4.18 -12.92
C ALA A 143 -13.76 -3.51 -12.53
N GLY A 144 -12.65 -4.28 -12.44
CA GLY A 144 -11.32 -3.74 -12.23
C GLY A 144 -10.79 -3.83 -10.80
N ALA A 145 -11.31 -4.76 -9.99
CA ALA A 145 -10.61 -5.13 -8.75
C ALA A 145 -9.17 -5.54 -9.07
N VAL A 146 -8.18 -5.05 -8.31
CA VAL A 146 -6.76 -5.39 -8.57
C VAL A 146 -6.39 -6.77 -8.02
N ALA A 147 -7.06 -7.22 -6.98
CA ALA A 147 -6.89 -8.52 -6.33
C ALA A 147 -8.05 -8.77 -5.35
N PHE A 148 -8.07 -9.96 -4.76
CA PHE A 148 -8.95 -10.29 -3.64
C PHE A 148 -8.18 -10.38 -2.33
N LYS A 149 -8.83 -10.04 -1.21
CA LYS A 149 -8.28 -10.14 0.15
C LYS A 149 -9.12 -11.05 1.01
N LEU A 150 -8.46 -11.91 1.78
CA LEU A 150 -9.02 -12.85 2.73
C LEU A 150 -8.30 -12.75 4.06
N MET A 151 -9.02 -12.97 5.16
CA MET A 151 -8.47 -13.14 6.51
C MET A 151 -8.82 -14.51 7.05
N MET A 152 -7.83 -15.28 7.53
CA MET A 152 -8.01 -16.61 8.08
C MET A 152 -8.36 -16.58 9.59
N HIS A 153 -8.66 -15.39 10.12
CA HIS A 153 -9.18 -15.17 11.47
C HIS A 153 -10.56 -14.50 11.42
N GLY A 154 -11.29 -14.55 12.53
CA GLY A 154 -12.63 -13.96 12.67
C GLY A 154 -12.61 -12.43 12.71
N ALA A 155 -13.78 -11.83 12.54
CA ALA A 155 -13.97 -10.41 12.71
C ALA A 155 -13.73 -10.00 14.18
N PRO A 156 -13.07 -8.86 14.44
CA PRO A 156 -13.06 -8.31 15.79
C PRO A 156 -14.48 -7.99 16.28
N PRO A 157 -14.77 -8.17 17.58
CA PRO A 157 -16.08 -7.85 18.14
C PRO A 157 -16.56 -6.44 17.77
N GLY A 158 -17.82 -6.32 17.31
CA GLY A 158 -18.43 -5.06 16.88
C GLY A 158 -18.00 -4.58 15.48
N ARG A 159 -17.25 -5.39 14.72
CA ARG A 159 -16.80 -5.07 13.36
C ARG A 159 -17.22 -6.12 12.33
N GLU A 160 -18.23 -6.89 12.63
CA GLU A 160 -18.68 -8.01 11.80
C GLU A 160 -19.07 -7.57 10.39
N SER A 161 -19.71 -6.40 10.25
CA SER A 161 -20.09 -5.83 8.94
C SER A 161 -18.87 -5.46 8.08
N SER A 162 -17.84 -4.87 8.71
CA SER A 162 -16.61 -4.48 8.01
C SER A 162 -15.75 -5.67 7.56
N PHE A 163 -16.00 -6.87 8.12
CA PHE A 163 -15.27 -8.10 7.81
C PHE A 163 -16.14 -9.14 7.08
N ARG A 164 -17.39 -8.79 6.77
CA ARG A 164 -18.29 -9.69 6.07
C ARG A 164 -17.72 -10.07 4.70
N GLY A 165 -17.59 -11.39 4.46
CA GLY A 165 -17.02 -11.92 3.24
C GLY A 165 -15.49 -11.81 3.11
N LEU A 166 -14.81 -11.26 4.15
CA LEU A 166 -13.34 -11.28 4.27
C LEU A 166 -12.85 -12.35 5.24
N ALA A 167 -13.53 -12.49 6.42
CA ALA A 167 -13.13 -13.41 7.47
C ALA A 167 -13.65 -14.81 7.16
N LEU A 168 -12.77 -15.72 6.77
CA LEU A 168 -13.05 -17.12 6.47
C LEU A 168 -12.16 -18.02 7.33
N THR A 169 -12.68 -18.57 8.42
CA THR A 169 -11.91 -19.37 9.38
C THR A 169 -11.89 -20.86 9.03
N GLU A 170 -12.91 -21.34 8.31
CA GLU A 170 -13.07 -22.76 7.98
C GLU A 170 -12.26 -23.15 6.73
N ASN A 171 -11.59 -24.30 6.77
CA ASN A 171 -10.79 -24.80 5.66
C ASN A 171 -11.57 -24.93 4.35
N ARG A 172 -12.86 -25.37 4.42
CA ARG A 172 -13.71 -25.52 3.23
C ARG A 172 -13.96 -24.18 2.55
N ASP A 173 -14.13 -23.10 3.34
CA ASP A 173 -14.46 -21.77 2.80
C ASP A 173 -13.19 -21.11 2.22
N VAL A 174 -12.03 -21.28 2.89
CA VAL A 174 -10.73 -20.87 2.35
C VAL A 174 -10.42 -21.62 1.05
N TYR A 175 -10.64 -22.93 1.02
CA TYR A 175 -10.43 -23.75 -0.18
C TYR A 175 -11.33 -23.27 -1.34
N ARG A 176 -12.62 -23.04 -1.06
CA ARG A 176 -13.56 -22.53 -2.06
C ARG A 176 -13.19 -21.13 -2.54
N ALA A 177 -12.72 -20.24 -1.66
CA ALA A 177 -12.21 -18.92 -2.06
C ALA A 177 -11.00 -19.04 -3.00
N LEU A 178 -10.06 -19.95 -2.70
CA LEU A 178 -8.90 -20.22 -3.58
C LEU A 178 -9.35 -20.65 -4.98
N GLU A 179 -10.30 -21.60 -5.10
CA GLU A 179 -10.84 -22.04 -6.40
C GLU A 179 -11.45 -20.87 -7.18
N LEU A 180 -12.35 -20.13 -6.54
CA LEU A 180 -13.10 -19.04 -7.17
C LEU A 180 -12.20 -17.87 -7.59
N VAL A 181 -11.26 -17.48 -6.75
CA VAL A 181 -10.32 -16.39 -7.10
C VAL A 181 -9.37 -16.84 -8.20
N ARG A 182 -8.90 -18.09 -8.21
CA ARG A 182 -8.11 -18.63 -9.31
C ARG A 182 -8.83 -18.51 -10.66
N GLU A 183 -10.13 -18.78 -10.71
CA GLU A 183 -10.95 -18.65 -11.92
C GLU A 183 -11.02 -17.23 -12.46
N THR A 184 -10.85 -16.20 -11.62
CA THR A 184 -10.78 -14.79 -12.05
C THR A 184 -9.44 -14.41 -12.66
N GLY A 185 -8.39 -15.21 -12.48
CA GLY A 185 -7.00 -14.90 -12.85
C GLY A 185 -6.30 -13.90 -11.93
N LEU A 186 -6.99 -13.35 -10.92
CA LEU A 186 -6.43 -12.40 -9.98
C LEU A 186 -5.68 -13.10 -8.82
N LEU A 187 -4.96 -12.31 -8.05
CA LEU A 187 -4.24 -12.73 -6.85
C LEU A 187 -5.19 -12.79 -5.64
N LEU A 188 -4.99 -13.76 -4.74
CA LEU A 188 -5.59 -13.77 -3.41
C LEU A 188 -4.55 -13.38 -2.37
N ALA A 189 -4.70 -12.20 -1.77
CA ALA A 189 -3.91 -11.73 -0.64
C ALA A 189 -4.53 -12.23 0.67
N VAL A 190 -3.72 -12.83 1.56
CA VAL A 190 -4.23 -13.55 2.73
C VAL A 190 -3.53 -13.11 4.01
N HIS A 191 -4.31 -12.66 4.99
CA HIS A 191 -3.86 -12.55 6.37
C HIS A 191 -3.86 -13.94 7.01
N CYS A 192 -2.70 -14.43 7.36
CA CYS A 192 -2.47 -15.80 7.80
C CYS A 192 -2.24 -15.88 9.31
N GLU A 193 -3.31 -15.91 10.09
CA GLU A 193 -3.28 -16.31 11.52
C GLU A 193 -4.37 -17.33 11.79
N ASP A 194 -4.08 -18.35 12.60
CA ASP A 194 -5.04 -19.40 12.97
C ASP A 194 -5.96 -18.95 14.09
N GLN A 195 -7.29 -18.89 13.82
CA GLN A 195 -8.28 -18.43 14.78
C GLN A 195 -8.33 -19.27 16.04
N GLY A 196 -8.23 -20.60 15.93
CA GLY A 196 -8.31 -21.48 17.11
C GLY A 196 -7.16 -21.24 18.08
N LEU A 197 -5.96 -20.94 17.57
CA LEU A 197 -4.83 -20.57 18.42
C LEU A 197 -4.98 -19.17 19.02
N ILE A 198 -5.48 -18.19 18.24
CA ILE A 198 -5.78 -16.86 18.78
C ILE A 198 -6.76 -16.99 19.95
N ASP A 199 -7.89 -17.66 19.77
CA ASP A 199 -8.92 -17.86 20.82
C ASP A 199 -8.34 -18.51 22.08
N LEU A 200 -7.50 -19.54 21.89
CA LEU A 200 -6.87 -20.24 23.00
C LEU A 200 -5.95 -19.31 23.81
N PHE A 201 -5.11 -18.55 23.13
CA PHE A 201 -4.12 -17.71 23.80
C PHE A 201 -4.74 -16.43 24.37
N GLU A 202 -5.73 -15.82 23.68
CA GLU A 202 -6.53 -14.71 24.23
C GLU A 202 -7.28 -15.13 25.50
N ALA A 203 -7.93 -16.31 25.49
CA ALA A 203 -8.60 -16.83 26.67
C ALA A 203 -7.66 -17.06 27.87
N ARG A 204 -6.42 -17.47 27.63
CA ARG A 204 -5.39 -17.60 28.68
C ARG A 204 -5.00 -16.26 29.30
N GLU A 205 -4.81 -15.23 28.46
CA GLU A 205 -4.45 -13.90 28.92
C GLU A 205 -5.62 -13.26 29.70
N HIS A 206 -6.86 -13.43 29.23
CA HIS A 206 -8.05 -12.97 29.97
C HIS A 206 -8.22 -13.70 31.32
N ALA A 207 -8.01 -15.01 31.36
CA ALA A 207 -8.07 -15.77 32.60
C ALA A 207 -6.99 -15.36 33.61
N ALA A 208 -5.84 -14.88 33.12
CA ALA A 208 -4.76 -14.34 33.95
C ALA A 208 -5.01 -12.86 34.36
N GLY A 209 -6.10 -12.23 33.93
CA GLY A 209 -6.39 -10.82 34.16
C GLY A 209 -5.40 -9.88 33.47
N ALA A 210 -4.72 -10.34 32.42
CA ALA A 210 -3.73 -9.54 31.72
C ALA A 210 -4.39 -8.58 30.73
N ALA A 211 -4.10 -7.30 30.84
CA ALA A 211 -4.70 -6.24 30.02
C ALA A 211 -3.68 -5.28 29.41
N GLY A 212 -2.39 -5.44 29.70
CA GLY A 212 -1.34 -4.56 29.17
C GLY A 212 -0.82 -5.00 27.79
N PRO A 213 0.06 -4.21 27.16
CA PRO A 213 0.59 -4.48 25.83
C PRO A 213 1.22 -5.88 25.65
N ALA A 214 1.90 -6.41 26.69
CA ALA A 214 2.46 -7.75 26.66
C ALA A 214 1.42 -8.85 26.48
N ALA A 215 0.17 -8.65 26.94
CA ALA A 215 -0.91 -9.59 26.74
C ALA A 215 -1.25 -9.75 25.25
N HIS A 216 -1.24 -8.66 24.49
CA HIS A 216 -1.45 -8.73 23.05
C HIS A 216 -0.35 -9.55 22.34
N LEU A 217 0.91 -9.37 22.70
CA LEU A 217 2.01 -10.16 22.11
C LEU A 217 1.83 -11.65 22.37
N ARG A 218 1.46 -12.04 23.60
CA ARG A 218 1.28 -13.44 23.98
C ARG A 218 0.00 -14.06 23.42
N SER A 219 -1.05 -13.26 23.17
CA SER A 219 -2.31 -13.76 22.61
C SER A 219 -2.20 -14.15 21.13
N ARG A 220 -1.18 -13.65 20.43
CA ARG A 220 -0.95 -13.94 19.01
C ARG A 220 0.48 -14.45 18.78
N PRO A 221 0.79 -15.66 19.30
CA PRO A 221 2.15 -16.22 19.20
C PRO A 221 2.53 -16.53 17.75
N VAL A 222 3.83 -16.62 17.49
CA VAL A 222 4.40 -16.98 16.17
C VAL A 222 3.73 -18.22 15.56
N VAL A 223 3.37 -19.21 16.39
CA VAL A 223 2.74 -20.44 15.90
C VAL A 223 1.37 -20.19 15.25
N ALA A 224 0.62 -19.14 15.64
CA ALA A 224 -0.65 -18.80 15.02
C ALA A 224 -0.46 -18.33 13.57
N GLU A 225 0.52 -17.46 13.31
CA GLU A 225 0.90 -17.03 11.96
C GLU A 225 1.48 -18.18 11.15
N ALA A 226 2.45 -18.89 11.70
CA ALA A 226 3.12 -19.99 11.02
C ALA A 226 2.15 -21.11 10.58
N LEU A 227 1.20 -21.48 11.46
CA LEU A 227 0.14 -22.45 11.12
C LEU A 227 -0.78 -21.91 10.04
N GLY A 228 -1.15 -20.62 10.10
CA GLY A 228 -1.96 -19.97 9.06
C GLY A 228 -1.29 -20.07 7.68
N VAL A 229 0.01 -19.75 7.59
CA VAL A 229 0.79 -19.86 6.34
C VAL A 229 0.89 -21.31 5.87
N ALA A 230 1.20 -22.25 6.77
CA ALA A 230 1.27 -23.67 6.43
C ALA A 230 -0.07 -24.21 5.92
N ARG A 231 -1.18 -23.84 6.58
CA ARG A 231 -2.55 -24.22 6.20
C ARG A 231 -2.90 -23.66 4.82
N LEU A 232 -2.63 -22.36 4.56
CA LEU A 232 -2.86 -21.75 3.25
C LEU A 232 -2.10 -22.51 2.16
N GLY A 233 -0.81 -22.75 2.35
CA GLY A 233 0.02 -23.44 1.37
C GLY A 233 -0.44 -24.87 1.10
N ALA A 234 -0.83 -25.63 2.15
CA ALA A 234 -1.35 -26.99 2.00
C ALA A 234 -2.68 -27.02 1.24
N LEU A 235 -3.60 -26.11 1.51
CA LEU A 235 -4.86 -25.99 0.77
C LEU A 235 -4.61 -25.57 -0.68
N ASN A 236 -3.69 -24.65 -0.91
CA ASN A 236 -3.37 -24.14 -2.24
C ASN A 236 -2.59 -25.13 -3.11
N GLU A 237 -1.94 -26.14 -2.54
CA GLU A 237 -1.23 -27.18 -3.28
C GLU A 237 -2.18 -27.95 -4.22
N ALA A 238 -3.42 -28.15 -3.78
CA ALA A 238 -4.46 -28.81 -4.59
C ALA A 238 -5.11 -27.86 -5.62
N VAL A 239 -5.16 -26.55 -5.34
CA VAL A 239 -5.86 -25.57 -6.17
C VAL A 239 -4.93 -24.91 -7.19
N GLY A 240 -3.74 -24.47 -6.75
CA GLY A 240 -2.78 -23.77 -7.60
C GLY A 240 -3.17 -22.32 -7.91
N ALA A 241 -3.85 -21.63 -7.00
CA ALA A 241 -4.13 -20.20 -7.09
C ALA A 241 -2.85 -19.37 -6.91
N ARG A 242 -2.84 -18.15 -7.44
CA ARG A 242 -1.83 -17.14 -7.09
C ARG A 242 -2.15 -16.57 -5.72
N VAL A 243 -1.30 -16.82 -4.74
CA VAL A 243 -1.51 -16.37 -3.36
C VAL A 243 -0.40 -15.45 -2.87
N HIS A 244 -0.76 -14.51 -2.01
CA HIS A 244 0.16 -13.57 -1.41
C HIS A 244 -0.08 -13.49 0.10
N VAL A 245 0.93 -13.89 0.89
CA VAL A 245 0.89 -13.76 2.35
C VAL A 245 1.23 -12.32 2.71
N VAL A 246 0.25 -11.59 3.26
CA VAL A 246 0.43 -10.17 3.57
C VAL A 246 1.10 -9.97 4.94
N HIS A 247 1.79 -8.82 5.12
CA HIS A 247 2.36 -8.31 6.38
C HIS A 247 3.00 -9.38 7.27
N MET A 248 3.88 -10.20 6.71
CA MET A 248 4.56 -11.30 7.39
C MET A 248 5.51 -10.82 8.48
N THR A 249 5.54 -11.52 9.64
CA THR A 249 6.24 -11.04 10.84
C THR A 249 7.31 -11.96 11.37
N SER A 250 7.31 -13.27 11.07
CA SER A 250 8.14 -14.25 11.76
C SER A 250 9.04 -15.09 10.87
N ALA A 251 10.18 -15.48 11.40
CA ALA A 251 11.14 -16.38 10.76
C ALA A 251 10.49 -17.69 10.31
N ARG A 252 9.64 -18.26 11.17
CA ARG A 252 8.96 -19.52 10.88
C ARG A 252 7.99 -19.42 9.71
N ALA A 253 7.27 -18.30 9.59
CA ALA A 253 6.38 -18.05 8.46
C ALA A 253 7.18 -17.91 7.15
N VAL A 254 8.33 -17.22 7.18
CA VAL A 254 9.27 -17.13 6.03
C VAL A 254 9.74 -18.52 5.58
N GLU A 255 10.10 -19.41 6.52
CA GLU A 255 10.50 -20.79 6.20
C GLU A 255 9.40 -21.55 5.44
N TYR A 256 8.13 -21.44 5.86
CA TYR A 256 7.03 -22.10 5.19
C TYR A 256 6.77 -21.51 3.78
N VAL A 257 6.81 -20.20 3.61
CA VAL A 257 6.70 -19.59 2.28
C VAL A 257 7.79 -20.12 1.34
N ARG A 258 9.06 -20.15 1.80
CA ARG A 258 10.18 -20.71 1.02
C ARG A 258 9.96 -22.18 0.67
N TRP A 259 9.44 -22.96 1.61
CA TRP A 259 9.16 -24.37 1.39
C TRP A 259 8.13 -24.61 0.29
N PHE A 260 7.07 -23.80 0.24
CA PHE A 260 6.05 -23.89 -0.80
C PHE A 260 6.54 -23.34 -2.15
N GLN A 261 7.29 -22.24 -2.14
CA GLN A 261 7.92 -21.70 -3.35
C GLN A 261 8.88 -22.70 -3.99
N ALA A 262 9.69 -23.39 -3.19
CA ALA A 262 10.59 -24.43 -3.67
C ALA A 262 9.86 -25.64 -4.32
N ARG A 263 8.57 -25.80 -4.06
CA ARG A 263 7.68 -26.79 -4.69
C ARG A 263 6.92 -26.25 -5.90
N GLY A 264 7.23 -25.04 -6.33
CA GLY A 264 6.64 -24.44 -7.51
C GLY A 264 5.27 -23.80 -7.28
N GLN A 265 4.84 -23.60 -6.01
CA GLN A 265 3.61 -22.85 -5.80
C GLN A 265 3.78 -21.37 -6.16
N ALA A 266 2.77 -20.81 -6.81
CA ALA A 266 2.67 -19.38 -7.10
C ALA A 266 2.31 -18.60 -5.82
N MET A 267 3.21 -18.68 -4.82
CA MET A 267 3.09 -18.04 -3.52
C MET A 267 4.13 -16.92 -3.41
N SER A 268 3.69 -15.74 -3.01
CA SER A 268 4.53 -14.60 -2.67
C SER A 268 4.21 -14.09 -1.26
N ALA A 269 5.02 -13.19 -0.73
CA ALA A 269 4.79 -12.59 0.57
C ALA A 269 5.21 -11.13 0.59
N GLU A 270 4.62 -10.37 1.50
CA GLU A 270 5.05 -9.00 1.84
C GLU A 270 5.35 -8.88 3.32
N THR A 271 6.16 -7.87 3.67
CA THR A 271 6.32 -7.39 5.03
C THR A 271 6.15 -5.86 5.07
N THR A 272 6.26 -5.26 6.24
CA THR A 272 6.01 -3.81 6.42
C THR A 272 7.17 -3.13 7.15
N PRO A 273 7.32 -1.80 7.03
CA PRO A 273 8.26 -1.06 7.84
C PRO A 273 8.07 -1.27 9.35
N ALA A 274 6.82 -1.47 9.81
CA ALA A 274 6.55 -1.74 11.22
C ALA A 274 7.33 -2.97 11.73
N TYR A 275 7.42 -4.05 10.95
CA TYR A 275 8.13 -5.27 11.33
C TYR A 275 9.62 -5.23 11.01
N LEU A 276 10.02 -4.44 10.01
CA LEU A 276 11.44 -4.29 9.66
C LEU A 276 12.21 -3.39 10.62
N PHE A 277 11.51 -2.48 11.33
CA PHE A 277 12.11 -1.47 12.19
C PHE A 277 11.61 -1.50 13.64
N GLY A 278 10.53 -2.23 13.93
CA GLY A 278 9.97 -2.41 15.26
C GLY A 278 10.18 -3.82 15.81
N SER A 279 10.20 -3.94 17.13
CA SER A 279 10.38 -5.18 17.88
C SER A 279 9.38 -5.32 19.03
N GLU A 280 9.39 -6.47 19.71
CA GLU A 280 8.63 -6.68 20.96
C GLU A 280 8.95 -5.63 22.03
N ASP A 281 10.21 -5.20 22.13
CA ASP A 281 10.61 -4.14 23.07
C ASP A 281 9.94 -2.82 22.73
N ASP A 282 9.79 -2.50 21.44
CA ASP A 282 9.03 -1.32 21.00
C ASP A 282 7.54 -1.47 21.31
N ALA A 283 6.98 -2.68 21.18
CA ALA A 283 5.60 -2.95 21.57
C ALA A 283 5.37 -2.73 23.07
N LEU A 284 6.33 -3.07 23.92
CA LEU A 284 6.26 -2.79 25.36
C LEU A 284 6.46 -1.31 25.66
N ARG A 285 7.33 -0.63 24.93
CA ARG A 285 7.67 0.79 25.13
C ARG A 285 6.58 1.74 24.65
N PHE A 286 6.05 1.53 23.45
CA PHE A 286 5.05 2.40 22.82
C PHE A 286 3.61 1.89 23.00
N GLY A 287 3.46 0.67 23.48
CA GLY A 287 2.20 0.07 23.88
C GLY A 287 1.14 0.06 22.77
N PRO A 288 -0.06 0.62 23.04
CA PRO A 288 -1.17 0.58 22.11
C PRO A 288 -0.90 1.31 20.80
N PHE A 289 0.05 2.26 20.76
CA PHE A 289 0.36 3.02 19.55
C PHE A 289 1.04 2.19 18.47
N VAL A 290 1.64 1.06 18.83
CA VAL A 290 2.22 0.08 17.90
C VAL A 290 1.53 -1.28 17.95
N LYS A 291 0.30 -1.35 18.52
CA LYS A 291 -0.54 -2.52 18.42
C LYS A 291 -0.94 -2.74 16.97
N VAL A 292 -0.52 -3.87 16.39
CA VAL A 292 -0.75 -4.32 15.01
C VAL A 292 -0.95 -5.84 14.99
N ASN A 293 -1.64 -6.37 13.99
CA ASN A 293 -1.85 -7.81 13.80
C ASN A 293 -1.28 -8.29 12.46
N PRO A 294 -0.42 -9.35 12.49
CA PRO A 294 0.17 -9.99 13.65
C PRO A 294 1.04 -9.01 14.46
N PRO A 295 1.38 -9.32 15.75
CA PRO A 295 2.18 -8.41 16.58
C PRO A 295 3.62 -8.24 16.10
N LEU A 296 4.29 -7.17 16.58
CA LEU A 296 5.75 -7.04 16.48
C LEU A 296 6.43 -8.25 17.13
N ARG A 297 7.58 -8.66 16.58
CA ARG A 297 8.31 -9.86 16.98
C ARG A 297 9.71 -9.55 17.50
N THR A 298 10.47 -10.60 17.73
CA THR A 298 11.86 -10.52 18.18
C THR A 298 12.77 -9.90 17.12
N LEU A 299 13.98 -9.48 17.55
CA LEU A 299 15.01 -9.02 16.63
C LEU A 299 15.50 -10.15 15.69
N ASP A 300 15.45 -11.41 16.11
CA ASP A 300 15.77 -12.55 15.26
C ASP A 300 14.74 -12.73 14.15
N ASP A 301 13.44 -12.56 14.45
CA ASP A 301 12.38 -12.55 13.44
C ASP A 301 12.58 -11.40 12.46
N GLN A 302 12.88 -10.19 12.96
CA GLN A 302 13.19 -9.02 12.13
C GLN A 302 14.38 -9.31 11.18
N ALA A 303 15.46 -9.91 11.68
CA ALA A 303 16.61 -10.29 10.86
C ALA A 303 16.22 -11.31 9.77
N ALA A 304 15.33 -12.25 10.10
CA ALA A 304 14.82 -13.23 9.14
C ALA A 304 13.95 -12.60 8.05
N LEU A 305 13.17 -11.55 8.35
CA LEU A 305 12.44 -10.78 7.34
C LEU A 305 13.39 -10.11 6.34
N TRP A 306 14.42 -9.42 6.84
CA TRP A 306 15.46 -8.82 5.98
C TRP A 306 16.17 -9.87 5.12
N GLN A 307 16.43 -11.05 5.66
CA GLN A 307 16.99 -12.16 4.90
C GLN A 307 16.00 -12.68 3.85
N GLY A 308 14.71 -12.80 4.21
CA GLY A 308 13.64 -13.21 3.31
C GLY A 308 13.51 -12.29 2.10
N LEU A 309 13.61 -10.97 2.29
CA LEU A 309 13.66 -9.96 1.24
C LEU A 309 14.86 -10.15 0.31
N ARG A 310 16.07 -10.29 0.87
CA ARG A 310 17.29 -10.47 0.07
C ARG A 310 17.30 -11.78 -0.73
N GLN A 311 16.62 -12.81 -0.24
CA GLN A 311 16.57 -14.15 -0.87
C GLN A 311 15.31 -14.34 -1.75
N GLY A 312 14.41 -13.35 -1.80
CA GLY A 312 13.20 -13.38 -2.63
C GLY A 312 12.04 -14.23 -2.06
N ALA A 313 12.14 -14.71 -0.82
CA ALA A 313 10.99 -15.33 -0.14
C ALA A 313 9.89 -14.29 0.13
N ILE A 314 10.29 -13.08 0.49
CA ILE A 314 9.43 -11.90 0.59
C ILE A 314 9.69 -11.07 -0.66
N ALA A 315 8.62 -10.78 -1.42
CA ALA A 315 8.70 -10.11 -2.71
C ALA A 315 8.54 -8.59 -2.61
N THR A 316 7.73 -8.10 -1.65
CA THR A 316 7.30 -6.71 -1.57
C THR A 316 7.35 -6.17 -0.14
N ILE A 317 7.45 -4.85 -0.04
CA ILE A 317 7.27 -4.09 1.19
C ILE A 317 6.11 -3.12 0.97
N ALA A 318 5.08 -3.22 1.81
CA ALA A 318 3.93 -2.33 1.81
C ALA A 318 3.77 -1.67 3.20
N SER A 319 3.00 -0.59 3.29
CA SER A 319 2.89 0.17 4.54
C SER A 319 2.04 -0.52 5.60
N ASP A 320 1.03 -1.28 5.20
CA ASP A 320 -0.10 -1.68 6.05
C ASP A 320 -0.65 -0.48 6.85
N HIS A 321 -0.73 0.67 6.19
CA HIS A 321 -1.28 1.88 6.81
C HIS A 321 -2.71 1.61 7.27
N ALA A 322 -2.88 1.52 8.59
CA ALA A 322 -4.15 1.19 9.22
C ALA A 322 -4.44 2.20 10.35
N PRO A 323 -4.95 3.40 10.02
CA PRO A 323 -4.99 4.53 10.93
C PRO A 323 -6.04 4.38 12.03
N PHE A 324 -5.64 4.76 13.24
CA PHE A 324 -6.45 5.04 14.40
C PHE A 324 -5.90 6.31 15.05
N ARG A 325 -6.75 7.20 15.52
CA ARG A 325 -6.33 8.43 16.18
C ARG A 325 -5.68 8.15 17.54
N GLY A 326 -4.80 9.04 17.97
CA GLY A 326 -4.13 8.91 19.26
C GLY A 326 -5.07 8.75 20.45
N ALA A 327 -6.22 9.45 20.43
CA ALA A 327 -7.25 9.32 21.46
C ALA A 327 -7.92 7.94 21.50
N GLU A 328 -8.02 7.25 20.36
CA GLU A 328 -8.56 5.89 20.27
C GLU A 328 -7.55 4.83 20.73
N LYS A 329 -6.26 5.12 20.61
CA LYS A 329 -5.18 4.21 21.03
C LYS A 329 -4.84 4.35 22.51
N ALA A 330 -4.90 5.54 23.07
CA ALA A 330 -4.45 5.84 24.43
C ALA A 330 -5.07 4.96 25.53
N PRO A 331 -6.37 4.59 25.51
CA PRO A 331 -6.95 3.67 26.51
C PRO A 331 -6.29 2.30 26.58
N GLY A 332 -5.62 1.86 25.52
CA GLY A 332 -4.94 0.57 25.45
C GLY A 332 -3.75 0.42 26.43
N TRP A 333 -3.30 1.48 27.09
CA TRP A 333 -2.33 1.38 28.17
C TRP A 333 -2.90 0.66 29.40
N SER A 334 -4.18 0.86 29.70
CA SER A 334 -4.88 0.20 30.80
C SER A 334 -5.61 -1.08 30.35
N ASP A 335 -6.10 -1.08 29.11
CA ASP A 335 -6.80 -2.23 28.51
C ASP A 335 -6.47 -2.35 27.02
N ILE A 336 -5.49 -3.19 26.71
CA ILE A 336 -5.05 -3.41 25.33
C ILE A 336 -6.16 -4.02 24.46
N TRP A 337 -7.12 -4.69 25.05
CA TRP A 337 -8.24 -5.33 24.34
C TRP A 337 -9.26 -4.32 23.82
N ALA A 338 -9.40 -3.18 24.50
CA ALA A 338 -10.37 -2.14 24.14
C ALA A 338 -9.98 -1.32 22.91
N VAL A 339 -8.76 -1.49 22.37
CA VAL A 339 -8.27 -0.65 21.24
C VAL A 339 -7.97 -1.46 20.00
N GLY A 340 -8.22 -0.85 18.83
CA GLY A 340 -7.97 -1.46 17.53
C GLY A 340 -6.48 -1.69 17.23
N ALA A 341 -6.20 -2.72 16.43
CA ALA A 341 -4.88 -2.98 15.86
C ALA A 341 -4.73 -2.22 14.53
N GLY A 342 -3.62 -1.51 14.38
CA GLY A 342 -3.25 -0.73 13.19
C GLY A 342 -2.32 0.42 13.55
N ILE A 343 -1.44 0.76 12.62
CA ILE A 343 -0.43 1.81 12.73
C ILE A 343 -0.51 2.69 11.47
N PRO A 344 -0.58 4.04 11.58
CA PRO A 344 -0.39 4.90 10.42
C PRO A 344 1.07 4.82 9.94
N GLY A 345 1.32 4.31 8.73
CA GLY A 345 2.68 3.98 8.28
C GLY A 345 3.04 4.43 6.87
N VAL A 346 2.09 4.89 6.04
CA VAL A 346 2.31 5.16 4.62
C VAL A 346 3.40 6.21 4.35
N GLU A 347 3.50 7.23 5.20
CA GLU A 347 4.51 8.30 5.09
C GLU A 347 5.91 7.84 5.51
N LEU A 348 6.03 6.66 6.14
CA LEU A 348 7.28 6.16 6.69
C LEU A 348 8.00 5.20 5.74
N THR A 349 7.30 4.57 4.81
CA THR A 349 7.85 3.51 3.95
C THR A 349 9.07 3.99 3.16
N GLY A 350 8.95 5.08 2.40
CA GLY A 350 10.05 5.65 1.64
C GLY A 350 11.20 6.11 2.56
N PRO A 351 10.97 7.06 3.48
CA PRO A 351 12.02 7.62 4.32
C PRO A 351 12.83 6.60 5.11
N LEU A 352 12.19 5.56 5.68
CA LEU A 352 12.90 4.55 6.47
C LEU A 352 13.75 3.63 5.58
N LEU A 353 13.23 3.20 4.43
CA LEU A 353 13.94 2.30 3.53
C LEU A 353 15.06 3.01 2.76
N TRP A 354 14.86 4.27 2.38
CA TRP A 354 15.91 5.06 1.75
C TRP A 354 17.04 5.37 2.73
N ASP A 355 16.74 5.64 4.02
CA ASP A 355 17.77 5.77 5.06
C ASP A 355 18.65 4.51 5.14
N GLU A 356 18.04 3.31 5.15
CA GLU A 356 18.78 2.05 5.14
C GLU A 356 19.69 1.92 3.91
N ALA A 357 19.18 2.30 2.74
CA ALA A 357 19.93 2.21 1.50
C ALA A 357 21.07 3.25 1.44
N LEU A 358 20.82 4.50 1.83
CA LEU A 358 21.81 5.57 1.83
C LEU A 358 22.90 5.37 2.90
N ARG A 359 22.60 4.58 3.96
CA ARG A 359 23.60 4.10 4.94
C ARG A 359 24.33 2.84 4.48
N GLY A 360 23.99 2.29 3.31
CA GLY A 360 24.66 1.12 2.72
C GLY A 360 24.30 -0.24 3.33
N ARG A 361 23.16 -0.33 4.06
CA ARG A 361 22.71 -1.60 4.65
C ARG A 361 21.95 -2.48 3.66
N VAL A 362 21.34 -1.88 2.66
CA VAL A 362 20.70 -2.52 1.50
C VAL A 362 21.02 -1.73 0.24
N ALA A 363 20.93 -2.33 -0.94
CA ALA A 363 21.06 -1.58 -2.19
C ALA A 363 19.77 -0.79 -2.46
N LEU A 364 19.90 0.45 -2.94
CA LEU A 364 18.75 1.29 -3.26
C LEU A 364 17.91 0.67 -4.39
N GLU A 365 18.54 -0.03 -5.31
CA GLU A 365 17.91 -0.81 -6.37
C GLU A 365 17.01 -1.93 -5.84
N GLN A 366 17.40 -2.54 -4.72
CA GLN A 366 16.55 -3.53 -4.03
C GLN A 366 15.34 -2.86 -3.41
N VAL A 367 15.50 -1.67 -2.80
CA VAL A 367 14.37 -0.90 -2.26
C VAL A 367 13.38 -0.55 -3.38
N VAL A 368 13.87 -0.03 -4.53
CA VAL A 368 13.02 0.25 -5.71
C VAL A 368 12.28 -1.00 -6.15
N ARG A 369 12.95 -2.15 -6.20
CA ARG A 369 12.31 -3.41 -6.57
C ARG A 369 11.20 -3.78 -5.59
N TRP A 370 11.46 -3.74 -4.28
CA TRP A 370 10.50 -4.19 -3.27
C TRP A 370 9.29 -3.27 -3.09
N THR A 371 9.46 -1.97 -3.37
CA THR A 371 8.41 -0.96 -3.11
C THR A 371 7.71 -0.42 -4.34
N SER A 372 8.28 -0.65 -5.54
CA SER A 372 7.73 -0.06 -6.78
C SER A 372 7.52 -1.12 -7.85
N GLU A 373 8.58 -1.78 -8.31
CA GLU A 373 8.53 -2.70 -9.46
C GLU A 373 7.80 -4.01 -9.13
N ALA A 374 8.20 -4.70 -8.06
CA ALA A 374 7.62 -6.00 -7.71
C ALA A 374 6.12 -5.91 -7.34
N PRO A 375 5.64 -4.93 -6.53
CA PRO A 375 4.21 -4.81 -6.32
C PRO A 375 3.46 -4.47 -7.61
N ALA A 376 4.00 -3.63 -8.49
CA ALA A 376 3.36 -3.34 -9.78
C ALA A 376 3.19 -4.59 -10.67
N ASP A 377 4.21 -5.44 -10.73
CA ASP A 377 4.15 -6.70 -11.47
C ASP A 377 3.21 -7.71 -10.81
N LEU A 378 3.29 -7.83 -9.49
CA LEU A 378 2.48 -8.78 -8.71
C LEU A 378 0.98 -8.57 -8.93
N TYR A 379 0.55 -7.30 -8.95
CA TYR A 379 -0.85 -6.91 -9.13
C TYR A 379 -1.23 -6.61 -10.58
N GLY A 380 -0.32 -6.86 -11.53
CA GLY A 380 -0.60 -6.76 -12.96
C GLY A 380 -0.82 -5.33 -13.47
N ILE A 381 -0.19 -4.35 -12.85
CA ILE A 381 -0.24 -2.92 -13.24
C ILE A 381 1.11 -2.40 -13.73
N GLY A 382 2.09 -3.28 -13.89
CA GLY A 382 3.49 -2.95 -14.18
C GLY A 382 3.72 -2.32 -15.55
N ARG A 383 2.79 -2.42 -16.51
CA ARG A 383 2.92 -1.71 -17.79
C ARG A 383 2.95 -0.20 -17.61
N ARG A 384 2.22 0.32 -16.62
CA ARG A 384 2.06 1.75 -16.36
C ARG A 384 2.70 2.22 -15.07
N LYS A 385 2.73 1.41 -14.01
CA LYS A 385 3.11 1.81 -12.64
C LYS A 385 4.42 1.17 -12.20
N GLY A 386 5.10 1.82 -11.25
CA GLY A 386 6.26 1.28 -10.55
C GLY A 386 7.59 1.30 -11.33
N TYR A 387 7.63 1.82 -12.54
CA TYR A 387 8.80 1.77 -13.42
C TYR A 387 9.19 3.11 -14.03
N LEU A 388 10.50 3.37 -14.14
CA LEU A 388 11.07 4.45 -14.96
C LEU A 388 11.46 3.89 -16.32
N ARG A 389 10.49 3.77 -17.24
CA ARG A 389 10.71 3.31 -18.62
C ARG A 389 9.72 3.98 -19.58
N GLU A 390 10.07 4.00 -20.86
CA GLU A 390 9.19 4.54 -21.90
C GLU A 390 7.84 3.80 -21.93
N GLY A 391 6.75 4.55 -22.02
CA GLY A 391 5.38 4.08 -21.99
C GLY A 391 4.76 3.98 -20.58
N ALA A 392 5.56 4.01 -19.51
CA ALA A 392 5.06 4.08 -18.15
C ALA A 392 4.53 5.47 -17.80
N ASP A 393 3.66 5.55 -16.81
CA ASP A 393 3.24 6.82 -16.23
C ASP A 393 4.45 7.53 -15.61
N ALA A 394 4.51 8.85 -15.73
CA ALA A 394 5.60 9.64 -15.15
C ALA A 394 5.36 9.85 -13.65
N ASP A 395 5.49 8.75 -12.91
CA ASP A 395 5.40 8.67 -11.45
C ASP A 395 6.82 8.71 -10.89
N LEU A 396 7.25 9.87 -10.37
CA LEU A 396 8.65 10.14 -10.04
C LEU A 396 8.78 10.62 -8.59
N VAL A 397 9.86 10.20 -7.93
CA VAL A 397 10.33 10.79 -6.67
C VAL A 397 11.72 11.36 -6.89
N LEU A 398 11.88 12.65 -6.65
CA LEU A 398 13.18 13.31 -6.61
C LEU A 398 13.64 13.32 -5.15
N LEU A 399 14.77 12.66 -4.90
CA LEU A 399 15.34 12.45 -3.56
C LEU A 399 16.73 13.11 -3.49
N ASP A 400 16.92 13.99 -2.52
CA ASP A 400 18.25 14.51 -2.17
C ASP A 400 18.95 13.49 -1.24
N PRO A 401 19.97 12.77 -1.71
CA PRO A 401 20.65 11.74 -0.93
C PRO A 401 21.56 12.28 0.18
N GLU A 402 21.97 13.57 0.09
CA GLU A 402 22.89 14.19 1.05
C GLU A 402 22.14 14.87 2.21
N ALA A 403 20.87 15.20 2.01
CA ALA A 403 20.05 15.79 3.06
C ALA A 403 19.76 14.78 4.18
N GLU A 404 19.74 15.27 5.41
CA GLU A 404 19.32 14.49 6.59
C GLU A 404 18.22 15.28 7.33
N ARG A 405 17.16 14.59 7.74
CA ARG A 405 16.08 15.21 8.51
C ARG A 405 15.74 14.37 9.74
N GLU A 406 15.31 15.03 10.79
CA GLU A 406 14.69 14.41 11.96
C GLU A 406 13.18 14.31 11.73
N LEU A 407 12.58 13.16 12.03
CA LEU A 407 11.13 12.97 11.92
C LEU A 407 10.45 13.62 13.14
N THR A 408 9.60 14.60 12.89
CA THR A 408 8.84 15.32 13.91
C THR A 408 7.34 15.13 13.74
N ALA A 409 6.55 15.43 14.76
CA ALA A 409 5.10 15.27 14.69
C ALA A 409 4.42 16.16 13.63
N THR A 410 5.08 17.24 13.20
CA THR A 410 4.56 18.17 12.19
C THR A 410 4.87 17.76 10.77
N ASP A 411 5.65 16.68 10.57
CA ASP A 411 6.01 16.19 9.23
C ASP A 411 4.92 15.33 8.60
N PHE A 412 3.93 14.89 9.37
CA PHE A 412 2.93 13.92 8.93
C PHE A 412 1.60 14.58 8.54
N HIS A 413 1.01 14.08 7.46
CA HIS A 413 -0.20 14.58 6.83
C HIS A 413 -1.44 13.73 7.11
N SER A 414 -1.26 12.48 7.58
CA SER A 414 -2.37 11.61 7.97
C SER A 414 -3.22 12.28 9.08
N ARG A 415 -4.54 12.13 9.01
CA ARG A 415 -5.44 12.56 10.11
C ARG A 415 -5.18 11.84 11.42
N SER A 416 -4.53 10.68 11.36
CA SER A 416 -4.09 9.90 12.52
C SER A 416 -2.61 10.10 12.88
N ALA A 417 -1.99 11.18 12.43
CA ALA A 417 -0.58 11.52 12.70
C ALA A 417 -0.26 11.57 14.21
N ASP A 418 -1.23 11.93 15.05
CA ASP A 418 -1.11 11.96 16.50
C ASP A 418 -0.89 10.57 17.14
N ALA A 419 -1.09 9.49 16.38
CA ALA A 419 -0.76 8.13 16.80
C ALA A 419 0.67 7.71 16.40
N ILE A 420 1.35 8.42 15.52
CA ILE A 420 2.74 8.12 15.11
C ILE A 420 3.69 8.60 16.21
N ARG A 421 4.25 7.68 17.00
CA ARG A 421 5.13 8.01 18.14
C ARG A 421 6.46 7.29 18.11
N HIS A 422 6.50 6.08 17.54
CA HIS A 422 7.65 5.17 17.62
C HIS A 422 8.84 5.59 16.75
N VAL A 423 8.64 6.53 15.84
CA VAL A 423 9.69 7.04 14.94
C VAL A 423 10.07 8.50 15.20
N LEU A 424 9.39 9.18 16.14
CA LEU A 424 9.70 10.58 16.43
C LEU A 424 11.12 10.72 16.99
N GLY A 425 11.84 11.73 16.51
CA GLY A 425 13.24 11.97 16.84
C GLY A 425 14.24 11.12 16.04
N ARG A 426 13.76 10.19 15.17
CA ARG A 426 14.66 9.43 14.28
C ARG A 426 15.20 10.34 13.20
N ARG A 427 16.52 10.29 12.97
CA ARG A 427 17.18 10.99 11.88
C ARG A 427 17.32 10.06 10.68
N CYS A 428 16.76 10.48 9.55
CA CYS A 428 16.78 9.74 8.30
C CYS A 428 17.60 10.51 7.26
N ARG A 429 18.48 9.79 6.54
CA ARG A 429 19.14 10.28 5.32
C ARG A 429 18.17 10.21 4.15
N GLY A 430 18.32 11.18 3.25
CA GLY A 430 17.46 11.35 2.10
C GLY A 430 16.23 12.21 2.41
N ALA A 431 16.07 13.28 1.67
CA ALA A 431 14.89 14.13 1.75
C ALA A 431 14.14 14.14 0.41
N ILE A 432 12.83 13.98 0.45
CA ILE A 432 11.98 14.13 -0.74
C ILE A 432 11.98 15.61 -1.14
N VAL A 433 12.48 15.91 -2.34
CA VAL A 433 12.43 17.24 -2.94
C VAL A 433 11.07 17.47 -3.58
N SER A 434 10.60 16.51 -4.37
CA SER A 434 9.28 16.54 -4.99
C SER A 434 8.81 15.14 -5.38
N VAL A 435 7.49 14.97 -5.45
CA VAL A 435 6.84 13.76 -5.98
C VAL A 435 5.94 14.15 -7.13
N TRP A 436 5.96 13.37 -8.17
CA TRP A 436 5.20 13.56 -9.40
C TRP A 436 4.35 12.33 -9.67
N SER A 437 3.10 12.52 -9.99
CA SER A 437 2.20 11.45 -10.40
C SER A 437 1.63 11.79 -11.77
N ARG A 438 1.86 10.91 -12.74
CA ARG A 438 1.50 11.12 -14.14
C ARG A 438 1.96 12.49 -14.68
N GLY A 439 3.24 12.81 -14.43
CA GLY A 439 3.86 14.03 -14.92
C GLY A 439 3.40 15.33 -14.26
N GLU A 440 2.52 15.30 -13.28
CA GLU A 440 2.12 16.45 -12.48
C GLU A 440 2.74 16.37 -11.09
N ARG A 441 3.23 17.49 -10.59
CA ARG A 441 3.83 17.60 -9.26
C ARG A 441 2.73 17.53 -8.20
N VAL A 442 2.83 16.55 -7.29
CA VAL A 442 1.86 16.34 -6.18
C VAL A 442 2.41 16.75 -4.83
N THR A 443 3.75 16.77 -4.68
CA THR A 443 4.41 17.35 -3.48
C THR A 443 5.61 18.19 -3.90
N GLU A 444 5.93 19.20 -3.09
CA GLU A 444 7.11 20.04 -3.23
C GLU A 444 7.60 20.50 -1.87
N ALA A 445 8.88 20.25 -1.58
CA ALA A 445 9.53 20.65 -0.33
C ALA A 445 8.71 20.29 0.93
N GLY A 446 8.20 19.05 1.01
CA GLY A 446 7.40 18.55 2.12
C GLY A 446 5.93 19.01 2.12
N ARG A 447 5.49 19.82 1.16
CA ARG A 447 4.10 20.29 1.07
C ARG A 447 3.32 19.51 0.01
N VAL A 448 2.13 19.06 0.33
CA VAL A 448 1.21 18.43 -0.61
C VAL A 448 0.48 19.52 -1.40
N ILE A 449 0.68 19.53 -2.73
CA ILE A 449 0.09 20.52 -3.65
C ILE A 449 -0.87 19.89 -4.67
N GLY A 450 -0.84 18.56 -4.83
CA GLY A 450 -1.79 17.84 -5.68
C GLY A 450 -3.22 18.03 -5.18
N THR A 451 -4.16 18.28 -6.09
CA THR A 451 -5.57 18.55 -5.75
C THR A 451 -6.37 17.24 -5.57
N PRO A 452 -7.41 17.24 -4.69
CA PRO A 452 -8.35 16.12 -4.61
C PRO A 452 -9.03 15.87 -5.97
N GLY A 453 -9.32 14.58 -6.25
CA GLY A 453 -10.00 14.17 -7.48
C GLY A 453 -9.11 14.08 -8.73
N ARG A 454 -7.80 14.41 -8.63
CA ARG A 454 -6.86 14.21 -9.76
C ARG A 454 -6.41 12.75 -9.91
N GLY A 455 -6.49 11.96 -8.85
CA GLY A 455 -6.14 10.54 -8.86
C GLY A 455 -7.07 9.72 -9.77
N ARG A 456 -6.52 8.68 -10.41
CA ARG A 456 -7.28 7.75 -11.24
C ARG A 456 -7.43 6.41 -10.54
N VAL A 457 -8.53 5.72 -10.85
CA VAL A 457 -8.67 4.32 -10.45
C VAL A 457 -7.79 3.47 -11.36
N VAL A 458 -6.85 2.74 -10.74
CA VAL A 458 -5.95 1.80 -11.41
C VAL A 458 -6.62 0.44 -11.49
N VAL A 459 -6.56 -0.17 -12.66
CA VAL A 459 -7.05 -1.54 -12.91
C VAL A 459 -5.93 -2.37 -13.50
N PRO A 460 -5.98 -3.72 -13.42
CA PRO A 460 -4.99 -4.58 -14.05
C PRO A 460 -4.81 -4.28 -15.54
N ASP A 461 -3.57 -4.36 -16.03
CA ASP A 461 -3.20 -4.03 -17.41
C ASP A 461 -3.98 -4.85 -18.46
N ALA A 462 -4.41 -6.06 -18.12
CA ALA A 462 -5.26 -6.89 -18.96
C ALA A 462 -6.63 -6.24 -19.23
N LEU A 463 -7.10 -5.37 -18.36
CA LEU A 463 -8.37 -4.63 -18.47
C LEU A 463 -8.19 -3.20 -18.96
N ALA A 464 -6.97 -2.70 -19.12
CA ALA A 464 -6.70 -1.30 -19.43
C ALA A 464 -7.34 -0.84 -20.77
N GLY A 465 -7.58 -1.77 -21.70
CA GLY A 465 -8.30 -1.48 -22.96
C GLY A 465 -9.83 -1.36 -22.80
N THR A 466 -10.40 -1.91 -21.73
CA THR A 466 -11.84 -1.87 -21.42
C THR A 466 -12.18 -0.77 -20.43
N ALA A 467 -11.20 -0.23 -19.71
CA ALA A 467 -11.37 0.81 -18.71
C ALA A 467 -11.88 2.13 -19.28
N ALA A 468 -11.66 2.40 -20.58
CA ALA A 468 -12.27 3.55 -21.28
C ALA A 468 -13.81 3.51 -21.33
N VAL A 469 -14.41 2.31 -21.15
CA VAL A 469 -15.87 2.12 -21.07
C VAL A 469 -16.39 2.39 -19.65
N LEU A 470 -15.51 2.40 -18.64
CA LEU A 470 -15.87 2.60 -17.23
C LEU A 470 -15.66 4.04 -16.74
N GLU A 471 -15.16 4.94 -17.58
CA GLU A 471 -15.17 6.37 -17.28
C GLU A 471 -16.60 6.89 -17.53
N PRO A 472 -17.33 7.39 -16.53
CA PRO A 472 -18.55 8.13 -16.79
C PRO A 472 -18.17 9.35 -17.66
N GLU A 473 -18.96 9.63 -18.69
CA GLU A 473 -18.81 10.87 -19.46
C GLU A 473 -18.67 12.06 -18.50
N PRO A 474 -17.77 13.01 -18.78
CA PRO A 474 -17.59 14.19 -17.94
C PRO A 474 -18.96 14.84 -17.73
N ASN A 475 -19.32 14.97 -16.48
CA ASN A 475 -20.66 15.37 -16.03
C ASN A 475 -21.10 16.66 -16.74
N ALA A 476 -21.97 16.55 -17.73
CA ALA A 476 -22.49 17.66 -18.53
C ALA A 476 -23.21 18.75 -17.69
N SER A 477 -23.42 18.48 -16.38
CA SER A 477 -23.96 19.45 -15.43
C SER A 477 -22.90 20.43 -14.91
N ALA A 478 -21.64 20.02 -14.77
CA ALA A 478 -20.56 20.92 -14.35
C ALA A 478 -20.21 21.92 -15.48
N ALA A 479 -20.14 21.42 -16.72
CA ALA A 479 -19.92 22.28 -17.89
C ALA A 479 -21.08 23.30 -18.14
N ARG A 480 -22.30 22.94 -17.78
CA ARG A 480 -23.46 23.88 -17.84
C ARG A 480 -23.43 24.90 -16.71
N ALA A 481 -22.94 24.54 -15.52
CA ALA A 481 -22.80 25.48 -14.40
C ALA A 481 -21.69 26.52 -14.67
N GLU A 482 -20.57 26.12 -15.26
CA GLU A 482 -19.49 27.05 -15.66
C GLU A 482 -19.92 27.96 -16.82
N SER A 483 -20.69 27.44 -17.78
CA SER A 483 -21.26 28.24 -18.87
C SER A 483 -22.31 29.24 -18.36
N ALA A 484 -23.12 28.85 -17.37
CA ALA A 484 -24.12 29.76 -16.76
C ALA A 484 -23.43 30.86 -15.91
N ALA A 485 -22.40 30.53 -15.15
CA ALA A 485 -21.63 31.49 -14.35
C ALA A 485 -20.86 32.51 -15.24
N ARG A 486 -20.38 32.09 -16.43
CA ARG A 486 -19.77 33.02 -17.41
C ARG A 486 -20.82 33.95 -18.06
N ALA A 487 -22.02 33.43 -18.37
CA ALA A 487 -23.07 34.25 -18.95
C ALA A 487 -23.62 35.32 -17.97
N GLU A 488 -23.64 35.04 -16.68
CA GLU A 488 -24.03 36.02 -15.66
C GLU A 488 -22.94 37.07 -15.37
N SER A 489 -21.67 36.78 -15.62
CA SER A 489 -20.60 37.78 -15.47
C SER A 489 -20.41 38.72 -16.66
N GLU A 490 -20.97 38.40 -17.84
CA GLU A 490 -20.90 39.22 -19.05
C GLU A 490 -22.18 40.05 -19.30
N GLY A 491 -23.20 39.92 -18.44
CA GLY A 491 -24.52 40.52 -18.62
C GLY A 491 -24.93 41.63 -17.65
N ALA A 492 -23.98 42.30 -16.95
CA ALA A 492 -24.33 43.48 -16.14
C ALA A 492 -23.90 44.77 -16.84
N PRO A 493 -24.84 45.74 -17.05
CA PRO A 493 -24.57 47.01 -17.72
C PRO A 493 -23.74 47.98 -16.89
#